data_269e9fdda889a5e243c414bd87ffd0f5
#
_entry.id   269e9fdda889a5e243c414bd87ffd0f5
#
_cell.length_a   1.000
_cell.length_b   1.000
_cell.length_c   1.000
_cell.angle_alpha   90.00
_cell.angle_beta   90.00
_cell.angle_gamma   90.00
#
_symmetry.space_group_name_H-M   'P 1'
#
loop_
_entity.id
_entity.type
_entity.pdbx_description
1 polymer ?
#
loop_
_entity_poly.entity_id
_entity_poly.type
_entity_poly.pdbx_seq_one_letter_code
_entity_poly.pdbx_strand_id
1 'polypeptide(L)'
;MKKELSELKVPGFQNSIGLDTSIRRSFERLQEGKFSQAEKKLTPDIKQSFEHLQKDVSASERMGSGVAKSFEKLEPGTRYNDSGAPYRMEQDLLSDAEYKRNGYEYTTDHLGRLFTAEGNLHLKEHDGRLQIKDNIHDIGKGYEKSTDDRGHAIADRFDGANDLENLVPQDAGLNRNEFKNFESKLAQELEAGKQVYLKLEMHYPGDSFRPDAITAETTIDGKQEVKVFLNDKY
;
A
#
# COMPACT_ATOMS: atom_id res chain seq x y z
N MET A 1 35.38 -5.85 16.32
CA MET A 1 34.04 -5.81 15.70
C MET A 1 33.85 -4.68 14.67
N LYS A 2 34.52 -3.52 14.74
CA LYS A 2 34.43 -2.45 13.71
C LYS A 2 35.18 -2.76 12.40
N LYS A 3 36.07 -3.75 12.37
CA LYS A 3 36.93 -4.04 11.21
C LYS A 3 36.32 -5.05 10.23
N GLU A 4 35.40 -5.91 10.66
CA GLU A 4 34.81 -6.94 9.80
C GLU A 4 33.66 -6.44 8.91
N LEU A 5 33.00 -5.32 9.28
CA LEU A 5 31.89 -4.77 8.48
C LEU A 5 32.35 -3.77 7.41
N SER A 6 33.58 -3.24 7.52
CA SER A 6 34.13 -2.28 6.54
C SER A 6 34.71 -2.94 5.29
N GLU A 7 34.85 -4.28 5.27
CA GLU A 7 35.41 -5.04 4.14
C GLU A 7 34.35 -5.64 3.20
N LEU A 8 33.06 -5.49 3.52
CA LEU A 8 31.95 -5.90 2.65
C LEU A 8 31.67 -4.87 1.56
N LYS A 9 32.66 -4.64 0.70
CA LYS A 9 32.44 -4.02 -0.60
C LYS A 9 31.96 -5.10 -1.56
N VAL A 10 30.66 -5.15 -1.84
CA VAL A 10 30.09 -5.99 -2.90
C VAL A 10 30.18 -5.20 -4.20
N PRO A 11 31.11 -5.55 -5.13
CA PRO A 11 31.13 -4.95 -6.45
C PRO A 11 29.88 -5.39 -7.21
N GLY A 12 29.13 -4.46 -7.78
CA GLY A 12 27.94 -4.76 -8.60
C GLY A 12 26.59 -4.37 -8.01
N PHE A 13 26.53 -3.94 -6.74
CA PHE A 13 25.27 -3.62 -6.07
C PHE A 13 24.61 -2.30 -6.52
N GLN A 14 25.29 -1.51 -7.34
CA GLN A 14 24.77 -0.21 -7.80
C GLN A 14 23.76 -0.29 -8.96
N ASN A 15 23.60 -1.44 -9.62
CA ASN A 15 22.77 -1.59 -10.82
C ASN A 15 21.77 -2.75 -10.78
N SER A 16 21.50 -3.38 -9.62
CA SER A 16 20.44 -4.38 -9.53
C SER A 16 19.08 -3.69 -9.45
N ILE A 17 18.39 -3.71 -10.57
CA ILE A 17 16.98 -3.41 -10.71
C ILE A 17 16.21 -4.36 -9.78
N GLY A 18 15.50 -3.82 -8.77
CA GLY A 18 14.52 -4.57 -7.98
C GLY A 18 14.78 -4.73 -6.48
N LEU A 19 15.80 -4.10 -5.89
CA LEU A 19 15.89 -4.03 -4.42
C LEU A 19 15.06 -2.87 -3.89
N ASP A 20 14.07 -3.23 -3.09
CA ASP A 20 13.21 -2.30 -2.36
C ASP A 20 14.04 -1.19 -1.68
N THR A 21 13.58 0.04 -1.84
CA THR A 21 14.16 1.26 -1.24
C THR A 21 14.31 1.16 0.28
N SER A 22 13.48 0.35 0.96
CA SER A 22 13.53 0.12 2.40
C SER A 22 14.73 -0.74 2.78
N ILE A 23 14.98 -1.82 2.03
CA ILE A 23 16.14 -2.70 2.20
C ILE A 23 17.43 -1.93 1.91
N ARG A 24 17.42 -1.08 0.87
CA ARG A 24 18.55 -0.22 0.52
C ARG A 24 18.86 0.80 1.63
N ARG A 25 17.86 1.47 2.18
CA ARG A 25 18.03 2.41 3.32
C ARG A 25 18.48 1.69 4.59
N SER A 26 17.98 0.49 4.86
CA SER A 26 18.41 -0.33 6.00
C SER A 26 19.88 -0.74 5.84
N PHE A 27 20.32 -1.06 4.62
CA PHE A 27 21.70 -1.37 4.31
C PHE A 27 22.64 -0.15 4.43
N GLU A 28 22.23 1.02 3.96
CA GLU A 28 22.98 2.27 4.10
C GLU A 28 23.15 2.63 5.59
N ARG A 29 22.12 2.45 6.42
CA ARG A 29 22.20 2.61 7.88
C ARG A 29 23.13 1.59 8.55
N LEU A 30 23.17 0.34 8.05
CA LEU A 30 24.11 -0.69 8.48
C LEU A 30 25.55 -0.27 8.24
N GLN A 31 25.87 0.29 7.08
CA GLN A 31 27.19 0.78 6.75
C GLN A 31 27.63 2.01 7.58
N GLU A 32 26.68 2.89 7.90
CA GLU A 32 26.93 4.11 8.67
C GLU A 32 27.03 3.89 10.19
N GLY A 33 26.72 2.68 10.70
CA GLY A 33 26.81 2.35 12.13
C GLY A 33 25.78 3.07 13.00
N LYS A 34 24.72 3.62 12.42
CA LYS A 34 23.67 4.38 13.11
C LYS A 34 22.51 3.47 13.49
N PHE A 35 22.66 2.73 14.59
CA PHE A 35 21.59 1.84 15.10
C PHE A 35 21.00 2.36 16.40
N SER A 36 19.67 2.28 16.51
CA SER A 36 18.97 2.34 17.78
C SER A 36 19.24 1.06 18.63
N GLN A 37 18.97 1.13 19.95
CA GLN A 37 19.16 -0.04 20.82
C GLN A 37 18.25 -1.22 20.44
N ALA A 38 17.10 -0.97 19.83
CA ALA A 38 16.15 -2.00 19.35
C ALA A 38 16.71 -2.74 18.11
N GLU A 39 17.30 -2.01 17.19
CA GLU A 39 17.91 -2.57 15.97
C GLU A 39 19.12 -3.46 16.25
N LYS A 40 19.85 -3.20 17.35
CA LYS A 40 20.98 -4.04 17.78
C LYS A 40 20.56 -5.46 18.24
N LYS A 41 19.32 -5.66 18.66
CA LYS A 41 18.78 -6.99 19.03
C LYS A 41 18.38 -7.82 17.80
N LEU A 42 18.05 -7.18 16.69
CA LEU A 42 17.64 -7.83 15.43
C LEU A 42 18.82 -8.18 14.51
N THR A 43 20.04 -7.79 14.89
CA THR A 43 21.26 -7.99 14.08
C THR A 43 21.55 -9.45 13.68
N PRO A 44 21.27 -10.49 14.51
CA PRO A 44 21.48 -11.89 14.13
C PRO A 44 20.53 -12.34 13.01
N ASP A 45 19.26 -11.98 13.09
CA ASP A 45 18.22 -12.40 12.13
C ASP A 45 18.41 -11.69 10.80
N ILE A 46 18.76 -10.41 10.83
CA ILE A 46 19.10 -9.62 9.62
C ILE A 46 20.34 -10.18 8.93
N LYS A 47 21.35 -10.59 9.71
CA LYS A 47 22.58 -11.21 9.18
C LYS A 47 22.29 -12.54 8.48
N GLN A 48 21.45 -13.38 9.07
CA GLN A 48 21.06 -14.68 8.52
C GLN A 48 20.21 -14.50 7.23
N SER A 49 19.29 -13.55 7.21
CA SER A 49 18.51 -13.21 6.01
C SER A 49 19.40 -12.67 4.89
N PHE A 50 20.43 -11.89 5.23
CA PHE A 50 21.39 -11.35 4.27
C PHE A 50 22.31 -12.43 3.69
N GLU A 51 22.77 -13.39 4.49
CA GLU A 51 23.55 -14.54 4.02
C GLU A 51 22.72 -15.43 3.09
N HIS A 52 21.41 -15.55 3.32
CA HIS A 52 20.49 -16.25 2.44
C HIS A 52 20.36 -15.53 1.09
N LEU A 53 20.14 -14.20 1.11
CA LEU A 53 20.08 -13.37 -0.11
C LEU A 53 21.37 -13.39 -0.92
N GLN A 54 22.54 -13.40 -0.28
CA GLN A 54 23.83 -13.54 -0.98
C GLN A 54 23.98 -14.89 -1.68
N LYS A 55 23.49 -15.98 -1.09
CA LYS A 55 23.49 -17.30 -1.73
C LYS A 55 22.57 -17.33 -2.95
N ASP A 56 21.41 -16.70 -2.86
CA ASP A 56 20.44 -16.63 -3.96
C ASP A 56 20.95 -15.78 -5.13
N VAL A 57 21.59 -14.63 -4.85
CA VAL A 57 22.23 -13.78 -5.86
C VAL A 57 23.40 -14.52 -6.54
N SER A 58 24.24 -15.21 -5.79
CA SER A 58 25.37 -15.96 -6.35
C SER A 58 24.91 -17.20 -7.16
N ALA A 59 23.73 -17.75 -6.86
CA ALA A 59 23.10 -18.81 -7.65
C ALA A 59 22.53 -18.26 -8.98
N SER A 60 21.97 -17.03 -8.97
CA SER A 60 21.42 -16.40 -10.17
C SER A 60 22.49 -15.94 -11.17
N GLU A 61 23.67 -15.53 -10.71
CA GLU A 61 24.80 -15.16 -11.58
C GLU A 61 25.42 -16.34 -12.32
N ARG A 62 25.25 -17.57 -11.81
CA ARG A 62 25.72 -18.82 -12.50
C ARG A 62 24.77 -19.31 -13.58
N MET A 63 23.55 -18.79 -13.65
CA MET A 63 22.53 -19.13 -14.66
C MET A 63 22.40 -18.02 -15.71
N GLY A 64 23.49 -17.74 -16.42
CA GLY A 64 23.43 -16.94 -17.64
C GLY A 64 22.43 -17.55 -18.62
N SER A 65 21.50 -16.75 -19.15
CA SER A 65 20.49 -17.01 -20.19
C SER A 65 19.14 -17.64 -19.80
N GLY A 66 18.87 -17.92 -18.50
CA GLY A 66 17.60 -18.51 -18.08
C GLY A 66 16.62 -17.55 -17.39
N VAL A 67 16.96 -16.29 -17.21
CA VAL A 67 16.22 -15.32 -16.36
C VAL A 67 14.81 -15.01 -16.86
N ALA A 68 14.50 -15.25 -18.13
CA ALA A 68 13.15 -15.03 -18.69
C ALA A 68 12.14 -16.14 -18.32
N LYS A 69 12.54 -17.23 -17.65
CA LYS A 69 11.65 -18.35 -17.29
C LYS A 69 11.44 -18.59 -15.80
N SER A 70 12.11 -17.86 -14.90
CA SER A 70 11.99 -18.10 -13.45
C SER A 70 10.89 -17.26 -12.74
N PHE A 71 10.13 -16.43 -13.47
CA PHE A 71 8.94 -15.77 -12.95
C PHE A 71 7.70 -16.68 -12.86
N GLU A 72 7.84 -17.98 -13.12
CA GLU A 72 6.73 -18.91 -13.28
C GLU A 72 6.31 -19.62 -11.99
N LYS A 73 6.85 -19.26 -10.83
CA LYS A 73 6.32 -19.74 -9.54
C LYS A 73 5.80 -18.59 -8.70
N LEU A 74 4.74 -17.95 -9.22
CA LEU A 74 3.92 -17.03 -8.43
C LEU A 74 3.35 -17.81 -7.23
N GLU A 75 3.68 -17.39 -6.02
CA GLU A 75 3.09 -18.01 -4.83
C GLU A 75 1.56 -17.88 -4.89
N PRO A 76 0.80 -18.98 -4.68
CA PRO A 76 -0.65 -18.94 -4.69
C PRO A 76 -1.15 -17.85 -3.72
N GLY A 77 -2.11 -17.01 -4.19
CA GLY A 77 -2.67 -15.93 -3.38
C GLY A 77 -1.87 -14.63 -3.37
N THR A 78 -0.70 -14.58 -4.01
CA THR A 78 0.09 -13.34 -4.13
C THR A 78 -0.35 -12.53 -5.33
N ARG A 79 -0.49 -11.20 -5.16
CA ARG A 79 -0.74 -10.25 -6.24
C ARG A 79 0.49 -9.36 -6.44
N TYR A 80 0.76 -9.03 -7.69
CA TYR A 80 1.95 -8.28 -8.12
C TYR A 80 1.52 -7.00 -8.84
N ASN A 81 2.30 -5.94 -8.64
CA ASN A 81 2.13 -4.69 -9.37
C ASN A 81 2.75 -4.76 -10.79
N ASP A 82 2.63 -3.67 -11.55
CA ASP A 82 3.11 -3.60 -12.94
C ASP A 82 4.63 -3.77 -13.07
N SER A 83 5.40 -3.52 -12.01
CA SER A 83 6.84 -3.74 -11.97
C SER A 83 7.23 -5.18 -11.58
N GLY A 84 6.24 -6.03 -11.25
CA GLY A 84 6.44 -7.40 -10.78
C GLY A 84 6.76 -7.50 -9.29
N ALA A 85 6.65 -6.42 -8.52
CA ALA A 85 6.80 -6.47 -7.07
C ALA A 85 5.50 -6.95 -6.41
N PRO A 86 5.56 -7.85 -5.42
CA PRO A 86 4.37 -8.28 -4.70
C PRO A 86 3.82 -7.13 -3.84
N TYR A 87 2.51 -6.98 -3.80
CA TYR A 87 1.85 -5.98 -2.97
C TYR A 87 0.76 -6.55 -2.05
N ARG A 88 0.27 -7.76 -2.32
CA ARG A 88 -0.70 -8.47 -1.49
C ARG A 88 -0.36 -9.96 -1.43
N MET A 89 -0.52 -10.56 -0.26
CA MET A 89 -0.43 -12.00 -0.04
C MET A 89 -1.67 -12.44 0.73
N GLU A 90 -2.52 -13.26 0.09
CA GLU A 90 -3.80 -13.72 0.63
C GLU A 90 -4.67 -12.56 1.17
N GLN A 91 -4.81 -12.44 2.49
CA GLN A 91 -5.61 -11.43 3.18
C GLN A 91 -4.77 -10.29 3.78
N ASP A 92 -3.51 -10.13 3.34
CA ASP A 92 -2.60 -9.10 3.82
C ASP A 92 -2.05 -8.25 2.67
N LEU A 93 -2.15 -6.94 2.81
CA LEU A 93 -1.35 -6.02 2.01
C LEU A 93 0.07 -6.01 2.55
N LEU A 94 1.05 -5.94 1.65
CA LEU A 94 2.45 -5.89 2.04
C LEU A 94 2.86 -4.46 2.41
N SER A 95 3.86 -4.34 3.29
CA SER A 95 4.39 -3.05 3.74
C SER A 95 5.08 -2.29 2.62
N ASP A 96 4.96 -0.95 2.67
CA ASP A 96 5.63 0.00 1.76
C ASP A 96 5.42 -0.36 0.26
N ALA A 97 4.28 -0.94 -0.07
CA ALA A 97 3.95 -1.37 -1.41
C ALA A 97 3.24 -0.27 -2.21
N GLU A 98 3.44 -0.29 -3.52
CA GLU A 98 2.75 0.55 -4.50
C GLU A 98 2.07 -0.34 -5.52
N TYR A 99 0.80 -0.07 -5.82
CA TYR A 99 0.04 -0.85 -6.81
C TYR A 99 -1.04 -0.02 -7.48
N LYS A 100 -1.55 -0.53 -8.62
CA LYS A 100 -2.63 0.09 -9.39
C LYS A 100 -3.82 -0.85 -9.49
N ARG A 101 -5.01 -0.29 -9.33
CA ARG A 101 -6.28 -0.99 -9.54
C ARG A 101 -7.28 -0.05 -10.21
N ASN A 102 -7.89 -0.50 -11.29
CA ASN A 102 -8.94 0.23 -12.01
C ASN A 102 -8.57 1.68 -12.38
N GLY A 103 -7.29 1.92 -12.71
CA GLY A 103 -6.79 3.26 -13.07
C GLY A 103 -6.37 4.15 -11.89
N TYR A 104 -6.53 3.70 -10.66
CA TYR A 104 -6.12 4.40 -9.44
C TYR A 104 -4.80 3.85 -8.89
N GLU A 105 -4.04 4.72 -8.24
CA GLU A 105 -2.78 4.41 -7.58
C GLU A 105 -3.00 4.30 -6.07
N TYR A 106 -2.39 3.30 -5.46
CA TYR A 106 -2.50 3.01 -4.03
C TYR A 106 -1.11 2.80 -3.44
N THR A 107 -0.94 3.23 -2.20
CA THR A 107 0.25 2.90 -1.42
C THR A 107 -0.13 2.30 -0.08
N THR A 108 0.74 1.50 0.48
CA THR A 108 0.65 1.03 1.86
C THR A 108 1.74 1.65 2.71
N ASP A 109 1.53 1.68 4.02
CA ASP A 109 2.55 2.10 4.97
C ASP A 109 3.45 0.92 5.41
N HIS A 110 4.35 1.19 6.35
CA HIS A 110 5.31 0.23 6.89
C HIS A 110 4.67 -0.97 7.65
N LEU A 111 3.38 -0.91 7.96
CA LEU A 111 2.61 -2.02 8.56
C LEU A 111 1.71 -2.74 7.54
N GLY A 112 1.74 -2.34 6.25
CA GLY A 112 0.89 -2.91 5.22
C GLY A 112 -0.56 -2.42 5.28
N ARG A 113 -0.82 -1.24 5.89
CA ARG A 113 -2.15 -0.61 5.90
C ARG A 113 -2.29 0.27 4.66
N LEU A 114 -3.48 0.33 4.08
CA LEU A 114 -3.76 1.28 2.98
C LEU A 114 -3.45 2.71 3.45
N PHE A 115 -2.46 3.36 2.84
CA PHE A 115 -2.01 4.68 3.24
C PHE A 115 -2.56 5.77 2.32
N THR A 116 -2.37 5.65 1.00
CA THR A 116 -2.96 6.58 0.04
C THR A 116 -3.75 5.86 -1.04
N ALA A 117 -4.75 6.56 -1.60
CA ALA A 117 -5.48 6.15 -2.78
C ALA A 117 -5.73 7.40 -3.65
N GLU A 118 -5.30 7.38 -4.92
CA GLU A 118 -5.36 8.58 -5.74
C GLU A 118 -5.56 8.32 -7.23
N GLY A 119 -6.10 9.30 -7.94
CA GLY A 119 -6.23 9.29 -9.40
C GLY A 119 -7.29 10.24 -9.95
N ASN A 120 -7.36 10.29 -11.27
CA ASN A 120 -8.44 10.98 -11.95
C ASN A 120 -9.72 10.15 -11.86
N LEU A 121 -10.73 10.72 -11.24
CA LEU A 121 -12.01 10.04 -11.09
C LEU A 121 -12.74 9.88 -12.43
N HIS A 122 -13.41 8.76 -12.58
CA HIS A 122 -14.34 8.46 -13.67
C HIS A 122 -15.57 7.74 -13.11
N LEU A 123 -16.69 7.88 -13.77
CA LEU A 123 -17.88 7.12 -13.41
C LEU A 123 -17.73 5.69 -13.94
N LYS A 124 -18.14 4.72 -13.15
CA LYS A 124 -18.14 3.32 -13.58
C LYS A 124 -19.08 3.09 -14.78
N GLU A 125 -18.69 2.20 -15.68
CA GLU A 125 -19.47 1.87 -16.88
C GLU A 125 -20.49 0.74 -16.65
N HIS A 126 -20.35 -0.06 -15.59
CA HIS A 126 -21.24 -1.17 -15.30
C HIS A 126 -22.38 -0.80 -14.34
N ASP A 127 -23.54 -1.41 -14.53
CA ASP A 127 -24.67 -1.29 -13.62
C ASP A 127 -24.48 -2.13 -12.35
N GLY A 128 -25.17 -1.71 -11.28
CA GLY A 128 -25.17 -2.41 -10.01
C GLY A 128 -23.91 -2.19 -9.17
N ARG A 129 -23.93 -2.72 -7.95
CA ARG A 129 -22.80 -2.68 -7.01
C ARG A 129 -22.14 -4.06 -6.97
N LEU A 130 -20.84 -4.11 -7.17
CA LEU A 130 -20.07 -5.33 -7.01
C LEU A 130 -20.01 -5.73 -5.52
N GLN A 131 -20.06 -7.05 -5.26
CA GLN A 131 -20.01 -7.56 -3.90
C GLN A 131 -18.60 -7.42 -3.34
N ILE A 132 -18.47 -6.83 -2.14
CA ILE A 132 -17.25 -6.86 -1.35
C ILE A 132 -17.05 -8.29 -0.82
N LYS A 133 -15.92 -8.90 -1.13
CA LYS A 133 -15.58 -10.28 -0.75
C LYS A 133 -14.88 -10.36 0.61
N ASP A 134 -13.99 -9.41 0.88
CA ASP A 134 -13.23 -9.40 2.12
C ASP A 134 -14.12 -9.03 3.30
N ASN A 135 -13.97 -9.69 4.44
CA ASN A 135 -14.72 -9.37 5.64
C ASN A 135 -14.06 -8.20 6.41
N ILE A 136 -14.81 -7.59 7.32
CA ILE A 136 -14.33 -6.41 8.05
C ILE A 136 -13.11 -6.74 8.93
N HIS A 137 -13.03 -7.97 9.45
CA HIS A 137 -11.91 -8.40 10.29
C HIS A 137 -10.61 -8.56 9.49
N ASP A 138 -10.68 -9.01 8.23
CA ASP A 138 -9.50 -9.08 7.35
C ASP A 138 -8.96 -7.69 7.06
N ILE A 139 -9.83 -6.67 7.00
CA ILE A 139 -9.48 -5.28 6.76
C ILE A 139 -8.94 -4.61 8.02
N GLY A 140 -9.63 -4.78 9.14
CA GLY A 140 -9.36 -4.08 10.41
C GLY A 140 -8.40 -4.80 11.34
N LYS A 141 -8.10 -6.10 11.10
CA LYS A 141 -7.20 -6.93 11.89
C LYS A 141 -7.48 -6.92 13.40
N GLY A 142 -8.74 -6.76 13.79
CA GLY A 142 -9.19 -6.68 15.19
C GLY A 142 -9.28 -5.26 15.76
N TYR A 143 -8.97 -4.23 14.98
CA TYR A 143 -9.13 -2.82 15.38
C TYR A 143 -10.47 -2.22 14.92
N GLU A 144 -11.20 -2.93 14.05
CA GLU A 144 -12.53 -2.52 13.61
C GLU A 144 -13.52 -2.47 14.78
N LYS A 145 -14.44 -1.51 14.74
CA LYS A 145 -15.56 -1.42 15.66
C LYS A 145 -16.76 -2.19 15.10
N SER A 146 -17.64 -2.67 15.99
CA SER A 146 -18.87 -3.36 15.57
C SER A 146 -19.83 -2.48 14.74
N THR A 147 -19.63 -1.15 14.79
CA THR A 147 -20.38 -0.16 14.05
C THR A 147 -19.71 0.24 12.72
N ASP A 148 -18.55 -0.32 12.40
CA ASP A 148 -17.86 0.03 11.16
C ASP A 148 -18.45 -0.67 9.94
N ASP A 149 -18.47 0.06 8.85
CA ASP A 149 -18.66 -0.46 7.51
C ASP A 149 -17.31 -0.80 6.89
N ARG A 150 -17.32 -1.64 5.85
CA ARG A 150 -16.20 -1.81 4.92
C ARG A 150 -16.20 -0.60 3.98
N GLY A 151 -15.55 0.48 4.39
CA GLY A 151 -15.52 1.74 3.66
C GLY A 151 -14.57 1.66 2.47
N HIS A 152 -15.02 2.09 1.30
CA HIS A 152 -14.16 2.27 0.15
C HIS A 152 -13.33 3.56 0.29
N ALA A 153 -12.04 3.49 -0.05
CA ALA A 153 -11.26 4.69 -0.28
C ALA A 153 -11.74 5.36 -1.58
N ILE A 154 -11.57 4.75 -2.71
CA ILE A 154 -12.20 5.19 -3.97
C ILE A 154 -13.55 4.48 -4.10
N ALA A 155 -14.64 5.25 -4.17
CA ALA A 155 -16.00 4.70 -4.18
C ALA A 155 -16.28 3.77 -5.37
N ASP A 156 -17.15 2.76 -5.16
CA ASP A 156 -17.65 1.87 -6.21
C ASP A 156 -18.24 2.63 -7.42
N ARG A 157 -18.86 3.79 -7.19
CA ARG A 157 -19.40 4.64 -8.28
C ARG A 157 -18.34 5.22 -9.20
N PHE A 158 -17.09 5.28 -8.75
CA PHE A 158 -15.92 5.69 -9.50
C PHE A 158 -15.07 4.50 -9.94
N ASP A 159 -15.65 3.30 -10.00
CA ASP A 159 -14.97 2.05 -10.32
C ASP A 159 -13.85 1.67 -9.34
N GLY A 160 -13.94 2.13 -8.08
CA GLY A 160 -13.02 1.71 -7.01
C GLY A 160 -13.09 0.20 -6.77
N ALA A 161 -11.94 -0.43 -6.52
CA ALA A 161 -11.87 -1.88 -6.29
C ALA A 161 -12.71 -2.31 -5.08
N ASN A 162 -13.35 -3.48 -5.17
CA ASN A 162 -14.25 -4.03 -4.14
C ASN A 162 -13.58 -5.13 -3.30
N ASP A 163 -12.29 -4.97 -3.03
CA ASP A 163 -11.50 -5.88 -2.23
C ASP A 163 -10.52 -5.11 -1.31
N LEU A 164 -9.75 -5.85 -0.53
CA LEU A 164 -8.85 -5.36 0.52
C LEU A 164 -7.97 -4.17 0.07
N GLU A 165 -7.61 -4.12 -1.21
CA GLU A 165 -6.73 -3.08 -1.76
C GLU A 165 -7.32 -1.66 -1.69
N ASN A 166 -8.64 -1.53 -1.49
CA ASN A 166 -9.34 -0.24 -1.51
C ASN A 166 -10.29 -0.07 -0.31
N LEU A 167 -10.14 -0.89 0.74
CA LEU A 167 -11.09 -0.91 1.86
C LEU A 167 -10.40 -0.54 3.18
N VAL A 168 -11.12 0.21 4.01
CA VAL A 168 -10.74 0.52 5.39
C VAL A 168 -11.94 0.33 6.33
N PRO A 169 -11.74 0.00 7.62
CA PRO A 169 -12.80 0.10 8.61
C PRO A 169 -13.22 1.56 8.75
N GLN A 170 -14.49 1.86 8.46
CA GLN A 170 -15.01 3.21 8.47
C GLN A 170 -16.30 3.28 9.28
N ASP A 171 -16.39 4.24 10.21
CA ASP A 171 -17.62 4.47 10.96
C ASP A 171 -18.82 4.57 10.03
N ALA A 172 -19.89 3.80 10.32
CA ALA A 172 -21.06 3.72 9.45
C ALA A 172 -21.79 5.07 9.31
N GLY A 173 -21.76 5.89 10.34
CA GLY A 173 -22.33 7.24 10.29
C GLY A 173 -21.55 8.13 9.32
N LEU A 174 -20.22 8.10 9.39
CA LEU A 174 -19.36 8.78 8.44
C LEU A 174 -19.58 8.26 7.02
N ASN A 175 -19.43 6.95 6.81
CA ASN A 175 -19.49 6.30 5.51
C ASN A 175 -20.82 6.56 4.78
N ARG A 176 -21.94 6.39 5.49
CA ARG A 176 -23.29 6.48 4.91
C ARG A 176 -23.82 7.90 4.74
N ASN A 177 -23.21 8.90 5.40
CA ASN A 177 -23.68 10.28 5.37
C ASN A 177 -22.63 11.22 4.79
N GLU A 178 -21.65 11.65 5.59
CA GLU A 178 -20.76 12.75 5.23
C GLU A 178 -19.84 12.37 4.06
N PHE A 179 -19.25 11.16 4.09
CA PHE A 179 -18.38 10.66 3.03
C PHE A 179 -19.18 10.39 1.75
N LYS A 180 -20.34 9.74 1.85
CA LYS A 180 -21.27 9.54 0.73
C LYS A 180 -21.70 10.86 0.07
N ASN A 181 -21.97 11.90 0.86
CA ASN A 181 -22.35 13.21 0.34
C ASN A 181 -21.19 13.87 -0.40
N PHE A 182 -19.97 13.72 0.10
CA PHE A 182 -18.75 14.16 -0.57
C PHE A 182 -18.58 13.47 -1.92
N GLU A 183 -18.66 12.14 -1.96
CA GLU A 183 -18.61 11.37 -3.21
C GLU A 183 -19.70 11.77 -4.20
N SER A 184 -20.92 12.06 -3.70
CA SER A 184 -22.02 12.48 -4.56
C SER A 184 -21.77 13.84 -5.22
N LYS A 185 -21.10 14.77 -4.54
CA LYS A 185 -20.67 16.04 -5.13
C LYS A 185 -19.62 15.84 -6.21
N LEU A 186 -18.63 14.97 -5.98
CA LEU A 186 -17.61 14.67 -6.99
C LEU A 186 -18.22 14.01 -8.24
N ALA A 187 -19.22 13.14 -8.05
CA ALA A 187 -19.94 12.53 -9.18
C ALA A 187 -20.71 13.59 -9.99
N GLN A 188 -21.37 14.56 -9.36
CA GLN A 188 -22.04 15.68 -10.03
C GLN A 188 -21.06 16.52 -10.85
N GLU A 189 -19.85 16.77 -10.35
CA GLU A 189 -18.80 17.49 -11.06
C GLU A 189 -18.34 16.70 -12.31
N LEU A 190 -18.18 15.39 -12.22
CA LEU A 190 -17.89 14.52 -13.35
C LEU A 190 -19.02 14.50 -14.37
N GLU A 191 -20.29 14.39 -13.94
CA GLU A 191 -21.48 14.45 -14.79
C GLU A 191 -21.61 15.79 -15.52
N ALA A 192 -21.10 16.88 -14.92
CA ALA A 192 -20.99 18.19 -15.53
C ALA A 192 -19.81 18.31 -16.52
N GLY A 193 -19.06 17.23 -16.76
CA GLY A 193 -17.95 17.17 -17.71
C GLY A 193 -16.63 17.74 -17.19
N LYS A 194 -16.51 17.98 -15.89
CA LYS A 194 -15.27 18.49 -15.29
C LYS A 194 -14.25 17.38 -15.05
N GLN A 195 -12.98 17.77 -15.04
CA GLN A 195 -11.91 16.90 -14.60
C GLN A 195 -11.84 16.93 -13.06
N VAL A 196 -11.88 15.76 -12.45
CA VAL A 196 -11.83 15.59 -10.98
C VAL A 196 -10.69 14.65 -10.63
N TYR A 197 -9.67 15.17 -9.95
CA TYR A 197 -8.63 14.37 -9.32
C TYR A 197 -8.90 14.28 -7.82
N LEU A 198 -8.75 13.09 -7.27
CA LEU A 198 -8.90 12.81 -5.84
C LEU A 198 -7.63 12.15 -5.31
N LYS A 199 -7.15 12.63 -4.16
CA LYS A 199 -6.17 11.94 -3.33
C LYS A 199 -6.72 11.80 -1.93
N LEU A 200 -6.69 10.59 -1.40
CA LEU A 200 -7.04 10.27 -0.03
C LEU A 200 -5.78 9.84 0.72
N GLU A 201 -5.65 10.29 1.95
CA GLU A 201 -4.62 9.84 2.88
C GLU A 201 -5.30 9.38 4.18
N MET A 202 -5.00 8.14 4.60
CA MET A 202 -5.52 7.50 5.81
C MET A 202 -4.57 7.77 6.97
N HIS A 203 -5.10 8.28 8.08
CA HIS A 203 -4.33 8.54 9.30
C HIS A 203 -4.65 7.48 10.34
N TYR A 204 -3.61 6.84 10.88
CA TYR A 204 -3.75 5.73 11.81
C TYR A 204 -3.12 6.05 13.16
N PRO A 205 -3.82 5.83 14.29
CA PRO A 205 -3.23 5.94 15.61
C PRO A 205 -2.38 4.71 15.93
N GLY A 206 -1.07 4.90 16.09
CA GLY A 206 -0.14 3.81 16.42
C GLY A 206 -0.24 2.62 15.46
N ASP A 207 -0.37 1.42 16.01
CA ASP A 207 -0.44 0.17 15.22
C ASP A 207 -1.86 -0.20 14.78
N SER A 208 -2.85 0.67 14.96
CA SER A 208 -4.24 0.43 14.56
C SER A 208 -4.36 0.21 13.05
N PHE A 209 -5.13 -0.80 12.63
CA PHE A 209 -5.55 -0.99 11.24
C PHE A 209 -6.88 -0.27 10.93
N ARG A 210 -7.40 0.48 11.87
CA ARG A 210 -8.55 1.38 11.68
C ARG A 210 -8.06 2.82 11.68
N PRO A 211 -8.22 3.56 10.58
CA PRO A 211 -7.85 4.97 10.56
C PRO A 211 -8.76 5.77 11.50
N ASP A 212 -8.23 6.80 12.16
CA ASP A 212 -9.01 7.76 12.96
C ASP A 212 -9.44 8.97 12.15
N ALA A 213 -8.77 9.25 11.03
CA ALA A 213 -9.13 10.30 10.11
C ALA A 213 -8.75 9.93 8.66
N ILE A 214 -9.43 10.58 7.71
CA ILE A 214 -9.16 10.52 6.28
C ILE A 214 -9.04 11.95 5.76
N THR A 215 -7.90 12.31 5.18
CA THR A 215 -7.74 13.57 4.45
C THR A 215 -8.06 13.34 2.98
N ALA A 216 -8.93 14.17 2.42
CA ALA A 216 -9.28 14.19 1.02
C ALA A 216 -8.79 15.48 0.37
N GLU A 217 -7.87 15.37 -0.57
CA GLU A 217 -7.44 16.45 -1.45
C GLU A 217 -8.12 16.27 -2.81
N THR A 218 -8.85 17.28 -3.25
CA THR A 218 -9.52 17.27 -4.55
C THR A 218 -9.01 18.37 -5.44
N THR A 219 -8.87 18.09 -6.73
CA THR A 219 -8.62 19.11 -7.75
C THR A 219 -9.71 19.01 -8.81
N ILE A 220 -10.54 20.05 -8.92
CA ILE A 220 -11.65 20.13 -9.88
C ILE A 220 -11.35 21.27 -10.85
N ASP A 221 -11.10 20.95 -12.11
CA ASP A 221 -10.68 21.92 -13.15
C ASP A 221 -9.55 22.85 -12.67
N GLY A 222 -8.56 22.27 -11.97
CA GLY A 222 -7.41 22.98 -11.43
C GLY A 222 -7.64 23.69 -10.11
N LYS A 223 -8.85 23.72 -9.57
CA LYS A 223 -9.15 24.28 -8.25
C LYS A 223 -8.98 23.21 -7.18
N GLN A 224 -8.11 23.47 -6.21
CA GLN A 224 -7.82 22.55 -5.10
C GLN A 224 -8.68 22.83 -3.88
N GLU A 225 -9.15 21.76 -3.23
CA GLU A 225 -9.82 21.79 -1.94
C GLU A 225 -9.30 20.62 -1.08
N VAL A 226 -9.20 20.86 0.23
CA VAL A 226 -8.81 19.84 1.22
C VAL A 226 -9.92 19.69 2.24
N LYS A 227 -10.28 18.46 2.54
CA LYS A 227 -11.27 18.13 3.57
C LYS A 227 -10.76 16.99 4.45
N VAL A 228 -10.97 17.09 5.76
CA VAL A 228 -10.66 16.03 6.72
C VAL A 228 -11.96 15.43 7.25
N PHE A 229 -12.02 14.11 7.24
CA PHE A 229 -13.11 13.31 7.79
C PHE A 229 -12.62 12.59 9.04
N LEU A 230 -13.27 12.83 10.19
CA LEU A 230 -12.98 12.12 11.42
C LEU A 230 -13.76 10.81 11.47
N ASN A 231 -13.04 9.71 11.66
CA ASN A 231 -13.60 8.36 11.64
C ASN A 231 -14.18 7.91 13.00
N ASP A 232 -14.23 8.79 13.98
CA ASP A 232 -14.77 8.57 15.34
C ASP A 232 -15.87 9.56 15.74
N LYS A 233 -16.47 10.25 14.77
CA LYS A 233 -17.38 11.34 15.05
C LYS A 233 -18.81 10.91 15.42
N TYR A 234 -19.19 9.66 15.11
CA TYR A 234 -20.57 9.16 15.23
C TYR A 234 -20.68 7.93 16.12
#